data_69796eb0e51e829fc098f042af711d2f
#
_entry.id   69796eb0e51e829fc098f042af711d2f
#
_cell.length_a   1.000
_cell.length_b   1.000
_cell.length_c   1.000
_cell.angle_alpha   90.00
_cell.angle_beta   90.00
_cell.angle_gamma   90.00
#
_symmetry.space_group_name_H-M   'P 1'
#
loop_
_entity.id
_entity.type
_entity.pdbx_description
1 polymer ?
#
loop_
_entity_poly.entity_id
_entity_poly.type
_entity_poly.pdbx_seq_one_letter_code
_entity_poly.pdbx_strand_id
1 'polypeptide(L)'
;KYLTEELGGVEFVDATELVDYIKAIKSPEEIERIRWSAAVHDKVYAAMPAIFRPDRYEYEITNDIRALGGELGAECIINVSIGTDPNTPVKGVVPWQYRRTKMGDKMFCLIELNGPGGYYSEALRTLVLGEPPKEYVQAADTAAKCLDLIASMMKPGAKCPDLFRANNEYLVAHGYLPEGRLFGHGQGYDMVERPAFVPAETMALAENMYVACHPGAVDGKVVGLACSNFLITKDGCERVTTTPNGLIIC
;
A
#
# COMPACT_ATOMS: atom_id res chain seq x y z
N LYS A 1 -10.36 33.22 0.04
CA LYS A 1 -10.52 34.61 -0.44
C LYS A 1 -11.87 34.81 -1.13
N TYR A 2 -12.15 34.10 -2.25
CA TYR A 2 -13.41 34.24 -2.99
C TYR A 2 -14.65 34.00 -2.11
N LEU A 3 -14.70 32.89 -1.39
CA LEU A 3 -15.84 32.56 -0.51
C LEU A 3 -16.04 33.62 0.59
N THR A 4 -14.94 34.14 1.16
CA THR A 4 -15.02 35.17 2.21
C THR A 4 -15.55 36.51 1.65
N GLU A 5 -15.26 36.81 0.40
CA GLU A 5 -15.75 38.02 -0.26
C GLU A 5 -17.24 37.89 -0.65
N GLU A 6 -17.66 36.72 -1.16
CA GLU A 6 -19.03 36.49 -1.64
C GLU A 6 -20.03 36.17 -0.50
N LEU A 7 -19.57 35.55 0.57
CA LEU A 7 -20.39 35.17 1.71
C LEU A 7 -20.16 36.10 2.90
N GLY A 8 -20.37 37.41 2.69
CA GLY A 8 -20.19 38.42 3.73
C GLY A 8 -20.96 38.10 5.02
N GLY A 9 -20.26 38.18 6.15
CA GLY A 9 -20.84 37.91 7.49
C GLY A 9 -20.80 36.43 7.93
N VAL A 10 -20.19 35.53 7.14
CA VAL A 10 -19.95 34.13 7.52
C VAL A 10 -18.56 34.02 8.12
N GLU A 11 -18.47 33.36 9.27
CA GLU A 11 -17.19 32.97 9.86
C GLU A 11 -16.73 31.64 9.25
N PHE A 12 -15.50 31.60 8.73
CA PHE A 12 -14.85 30.40 8.21
C PHE A 12 -13.95 29.79 9.27
N VAL A 13 -14.24 28.57 9.69
CA VAL A 13 -13.45 27.81 10.67
C VAL A 13 -12.76 26.66 9.96
N ASP A 14 -11.47 26.47 10.21
CA ASP A 14 -10.75 25.28 9.74
C ASP A 14 -11.18 24.08 10.57
N ALA A 15 -11.82 23.12 9.93
CA ALA A 15 -12.31 21.89 10.53
C ALA A 15 -11.48 20.67 10.09
N THR A 16 -10.34 20.85 9.46
CA THR A 16 -9.52 19.75 8.89
C THR A 16 -9.18 18.72 9.94
N GLU A 17 -8.62 19.12 11.09
CA GLU A 17 -8.28 18.16 12.15
C GLU A 17 -9.50 17.43 12.70
N LEU A 18 -10.62 18.11 12.87
CA LEU A 18 -11.87 17.49 13.37
C LEU A 18 -12.35 16.40 12.38
N VAL A 19 -12.36 16.72 11.09
CA VAL A 19 -12.76 15.77 10.04
C VAL A 19 -11.80 14.59 9.96
N ASP A 20 -10.50 14.83 10.04
CA ASP A 20 -9.47 13.79 10.03
C ASP A 20 -9.64 12.82 11.21
N TYR A 21 -9.91 13.33 12.43
CA TYR A 21 -10.15 12.47 13.58
C TYR A 21 -11.43 11.64 13.45
N ILE A 22 -12.50 12.23 12.90
CA ILE A 22 -13.76 11.50 12.66
C ILE A 22 -13.54 10.38 11.64
N LYS A 23 -12.84 10.66 10.53
CA LYS A 23 -12.57 9.69 9.47
C LYS A 23 -11.60 8.59 9.89
N ALA A 24 -10.66 8.90 10.77
CA ALA A 24 -9.63 7.95 11.19
C ALA A 24 -10.22 6.72 11.88
N ILE A 25 -11.30 6.88 12.67
CA ILE A 25 -11.97 5.79 13.42
C ILE A 25 -13.10 5.22 12.58
N LYS A 26 -12.95 3.97 12.15
CA LYS A 26 -13.92 3.29 11.28
C LYS A 26 -15.06 2.69 12.07
N SER A 27 -16.29 2.88 11.57
CA SER A 27 -17.45 2.17 12.10
C SER A 27 -17.44 0.68 11.72
N PRO A 28 -18.25 -0.18 12.36
CA PRO A 28 -18.36 -1.58 11.97
C PRO A 28 -18.74 -1.78 10.50
N GLU A 29 -19.63 -0.94 9.97
CA GLU A 29 -20.07 -0.99 8.57
C GLU A 29 -18.95 -0.59 7.60
N GLU A 30 -18.15 0.40 7.95
CA GLU A 30 -16.95 0.79 7.19
C GLU A 30 -15.91 -0.33 7.17
N ILE A 31 -15.69 -0.98 8.31
CA ILE A 31 -14.77 -2.13 8.43
C ILE A 31 -15.24 -3.30 7.56
N GLU A 32 -16.53 -3.57 7.49
CA GLU A 32 -17.08 -4.60 6.59
C GLU A 32 -16.78 -4.29 5.13
N ARG A 33 -16.95 -3.04 4.68
CA ARG A 33 -16.62 -2.59 3.31
C ARG A 33 -15.14 -2.70 3.02
N ILE A 34 -14.30 -2.31 3.96
CA ILE A 34 -12.84 -2.44 3.87
C ILE A 34 -12.44 -3.91 3.70
N ARG A 35 -13.02 -4.82 4.49
CA ARG A 35 -12.74 -6.26 4.38
C ARG A 35 -13.13 -6.82 3.02
N TRP A 36 -14.23 -6.34 2.44
CA TRP A 36 -14.57 -6.73 1.08
C TRP A 36 -13.53 -6.23 0.07
N SER A 37 -13.14 -4.97 0.12
CA SER A 37 -12.08 -4.44 -0.77
C SER A 37 -10.78 -5.23 -0.66
N ALA A 38 -10.38 -5.60 0.55
CA ALA A 38 -9.22 -6.44 0.80
C ALA A 38 -9.37 -7.85 0.20
N ALA A 39 -10.57 -8.45 0.26
CA ALA A 39 -10.82 -9.76 -0.35
C ALA A 39 -10.76 -9.74 -1.89
N VAL A 40 -11.06 -8.61 -2.53
CA VAL A 40 -10.84 -8.42 -3.97
C VAL A 40 -9.35 -8.46 -4.29
N HIS A 41 -8.51 -7.78 -3.50
CA HIS A 41 -7.05 -7.85 -3.64
C HIS A 41 -6.54 -9.29 -3.61
N ASP A 42 -6.95 -10.07 -2.62
CA ASP A 42 -6.50 -11.45 -2.45
C ASP A 42 -6.83 -12.31 -3.68
N LYS A 43 -8.03 -12.14 -4.25
CA LYS A 43 -8.44 -12.85 -5.47
C LYS A 43 -7.64 -12.39 -6.70
N VAL A 44 -7.36 -11.10 -6.83
CA VAL A 44 -6.55 -10.57 -7.93
C VAL A 44 -5.12 -11.11 -7.83
N TYR A 45 -4.49 -11.07 -6.65
CA TYR A 45 -3.15 -11.63 -6.47
C TYR A 45 -3.08 -13.14 -6.67
N ALA A 46 -4.11 -13.88 -6.31
CA ALA A 46 -4.20 -15.32 -6.59
C ALA A 46 -4.20 -15.63 -8.10
N ALA A 47 -4.70 -14.73 -8.93
CA ALA A 47 -4.71 -14.87 -10.39
C ALA A 47 -3.40 -14.42 -11.07
N MET A 48 -2.47 -13.76 -10.33
CA MET A 48 -1.26 -13.20 -10.92
C MET A 48 -0.39 -14.20 -11.69
N PRO A 49 -0.19 -15.45 -11.27
CA PRO A 49 0.57 -16.41 -12.08
C PRO A 49 -0.03 -16.68 -13.46
N ALA A 50 -1.33 -16.49 -13.64
CA ALA A 50 -1.99 -16.59 -14.95
C ALA A 50 -1.93 -15.29 -15.77
N ILE A 51 -1.85 -14.15 -15.10
CA ILE A 51 -1.81 -12.81 -15.72
C ILE A 51 -0.38 -12.43 -16.10
N PHE A 52 0.56 -12.53 -15.15
CA PHE A 52 1.97 -12.19 -15.36
C PHE A 52 2.70 -13.39 -15.97
N ARG A 53 2.86 -13.36 -17.28
CA ARG A 53 3.47 -14.42 -18.09
C ARG A 53 4.46 -13.80 -19.09
N PRO A 54 5.43 -14.57 -19.61
CA PRO A 54 6.30 -14.10 -20.68
C PRO A 54 5.52 -13.71 -21.94
N ASP A 55 6.11 -12.81 -22.71
CA ASP A 55 5.62 -12.32 -24.02
C ASP A 55 4.29 -11.55 -23.97
N ARG A 56 3.98 -10.94 -22.81
CA ARG A 56 2.86 -10.02 -22.66
C ARG A 56 3.34 -8.58 -22.59
N TYR A 57 2.57 -7.67 -23.18
CA TYR A 57 2.81 -6.24 -22.95
C TYR A 57 2.38 -5.86 -21.52
N GLU A 58 3.10 -4.92 -20.91
CA GLU A 58 2.77 -4.43 -19.57
C GLU A 58 1.35 -3.86 -19.49
N TYR A 59 0.88 -3.15 -20.53
CA TYR A 59 -0.49 -2.64 -20.58
C TYR A 59 -1.56 -3.75 -20.65
N GLU A 60 -1.27 -4.90 -21.25
CA GLU A 60 -2.19 -6.05 -21.25
C GLU A 60 -2.34 -6.62 -19.84
N ILE A 61 -1.24 -6.73 -19.11
CA ILE A 61 -1.24 -7.17 -17.70
C ILE A 61 -2.07 -6.21 -16.85
N THR A 62 -1.85 -4.90 -17.01
CA THR A 62 -2.63 -3.87 -16.30
C THR A 62 -4.13 -3.94 -16.61
N ASN A 63 -4.49 -4.17 -17.88
CA ASN A 63 -5.88 -4.28 -18.28
C ASN A 63 -6.55 -5.54 -17.72
N ASP A 64 -5.84 -6.69 -17.68
CA ASP A 64 -6.36 -7.92 -17.08
C ASP A 64 -6.60 -7.75 -15.58
N ILE A 65 -5.67 -7.08 -14.86
CA ILE A 65 -5.85 -6.76 -13.44
C ILE A 65 -7.10 -5.91 -13.21
N ARG A 66 -7.28 -4.87 -14.03
CA ARG A 66 -8.44 -3.98 -13.94
C ARG A 66 -9.75 -4.69 -14.27
N ALA A 67 -9.76 -5.49 -15.33
CA ALA A 67 -10.93 -6.26 -15.72
C ALA A 67 -11.34 -7.23 -14.63
N LEU A 68 -10.39 -8.02 -14.12
CA LEU A 68 -10.66 -8.97 -13.04
C LEU A 68 -11.13 -8.27 -11.76
N GLY A 69 -10.51 -7.16 -11.37
CA GLY A 69 -10.94 -6.38 -10.20
C GLY A 69 -12.37 -5.87 -10.35
N GLY A 70 -12.73 -5.36 -11.53
CA GLY A 70 -14.11 -4.93 -11.84
C GLY A 70 -15.12 -6.08 -11.79
N GLU A 71 -14.78 -7.25 -12.36
CA GLU A 71 -15.61 -8.47 -12.27
C GLU A 71 -15.83 -8.95 -10.82
N LEU A 72 -14.85 -8.70 -9.95
CA LEU A 72 -14.91 -9.04 -8.53
C LEU A 72 -15.60 -7.98 -7.68
N GLY A 73 -16.08 -6.88 -8.28
CA GLY A 73 -16.86 -5.84 -7.62
C GLY A 73 -16.06 -4.63 -7.15
N ALA A 74 -14.82 -4.42 -7.62
CA ALA A 74 -14.15 -3.14 -7.43
C ALA A 74 -14.90 -2.03 -8.19
N GLU A 75 -15.20 -0.93 -7.52
CA GLU A 75 -15.85 0.22 -8.14
C GLU A 75 -14.85 1.04 -8.96
N CYS A 76 -13.64 1.18 -8.44
CA CYS A 76 -12.56 1.84 -9.15
C CYS A 76 -11.21 1.17 -8.81
N ILE A 77 -10.39 0.94 -9.81
CA ILE A 77 -8.99 0.58 -9.64
C ILE A 77 -8.18 1.80 -10.11
N ILE A 78 -7.77 2.61 -9.15
CA ILE A 78 -7.12 3.89 -9.43
C ILE A 78 -5.70 3.67 -9.92
N ASN A 79 -4.97 2.79 -9.24
CA ASN A 79 -3.56 2.60 -9.51
C ASN A 79 -3.23 1.11 -9.70
N VAL A 80 -2.67 0.80 -10.86
CA VAL A 80 -1.93 -0.44 -11.09
C VAL A 80 -0.55 -0.02 -11.55
N SER A 81 0.35 0.10 -10.59
CA SER A 81 1.75 0.42 -10.87
C SER A 81 2.50 -0.87 -11.12
N ILE A 82 2.92 -1.07 -12.35
CA ILE A 82 3.80 -2.17 -12.72
C ILE A 82 5.07 -1.64 -13.37
N GLY A 83 6.18 -2.27 -13.09
CA GLY A 83 7.45 -2.00 -13.73
C GLY A 83 8.21 -3.29 -13.86
N THR A 84 8.53 -3.67 -15.09
CA THR A 84 9.21 -4.94 -15.37
C THR A 84 10.64 -4.76 -15.85
N ASP A 85 11.09 -3.54 -16.12
CA ASP A 85 12.46 -3.29 -16.52
C ASP A 85 13.42 -3.50 -15.33
N PRO A 86 14.34 -4.49 -15.39
CA PRO A 86 15.29 -4.77 -14.32
C PRO A 86 16.26 -3.61 -14.07
N ASN A 87 16.44 -2.71 -15.03
CA ASN A 87 17.40 -1.60 -14.95
C ASN A 87 16.74 -0.29 -14.49
N THR A 88 15.41 -0.25 -14.40
CA THR A 88 14.70 0.96 -13.97
C THR A 88 14.18 0.76 -12.56
N PRO A 89 14.66 1.52 -11.58
CA PRO A 89 14.05 1.55 -10.26
C PRO A 89 12.58 1.97 -10.40
N VAL A 90 11.68 1.30 -9.70
CA VAL A 90 10.27 1.70 -9.66
C VAL A 90 10.20 3.10 -9.06
N LYS A 91 9.99 4.11 -9.90
CA LYS A 91 9.76 5.49 -9.51
C LYS A 91 8.41 5.91 -10.05
N GLY A 92 7.37 5.66 -9.27
CA GLY A 92 6.03 6.15 -9.56
C GLY A 92 5.25 5.34 -10.60
N VAL A 93 4.07 5.81 -10.90
CA VAL A 93 3.15 5.25 -11.91
C VAL A 93 3.71 5.53 -13.29
N VAL A 94 3.96 4.49 -14.08
CA VAL A 94 4.27 4.64 -15.50
C VAL A 94 3.01 4.27 -16.29
N PRO A 95 2.27 5.25 -16.82
CA PRO A 95 0.92 5.01 -17.37
C PRO A 95 0.90 4.23 -18.69
N TRP A 96 2.00 4.17 -19.43
CA TRP A 96 2.06 3.53 -20.74
C TRP A 96 3.35 2.77 -20.90
N GLN A 97 3.25 1.44 -20.81
CA GLN A 97 4.42 0.58 -20.94
C GLN A 97 4.20 -0.39 -22.10
N TYR A 98 5.01 -0.21 -23.14
CA TYR A 98 5.00 -1.05 -24.34
C TYR A 98 6.08 -2.13 -24.30
N ARG A 99 6.66 -2.36 -23.14
CA ARG A 99 7.64 -3.43 -22.97
C ARG A 99 6.92 -4.78 -22.93
N ARG A 100 7.48 -5.76 -23.62
CA ARG A 100 7.07 -7.16 -23.50
C ARG A 100 7.86 -7.84 -22.39
N THR A 101 7.16 -8.58 -21.57
CA THR A 101 7.73 -9.38 -20.49
C THR A 101 8.50 -10.58 -21.04
N LYS A 102 9.54 -10.98 -20.32
CA LYS A 102 10.35 -12.17 -20.62
C LYS A 102 10.75 -12.88 -19.33
N MET A 103 11.21 -14.13 -19.47
CA MET A 103 11.77 -14.87 -18.33
C MET A 103 12.89 -14.07 -17.65
N GLY A 104 12.90 -14.08 -16.32
CA GLY A 104 13.80 -13.28 -15.49
C GLY A 104 13.29 -11.88 -15.15
N ASP A 105 12.19 -11.44 -15.75
CA ASP A 105 11.59 -10.15 -15.40
C ASP A 105 10.97 -10.19 -14.02
N LYS A 106 11.08 -9.08 -13.31
CA LYS A 106 10.36 -8.79 -12.08
C LYS A 106 9.29 -7.74 -12.34
N MET A 107 8.23 -7.80 -11.56
CA MET A 107 7.17 -6.81 -11.57
C MET A 107 6.87 -6.37 -10.14
N PHE A 108 7.00 -5.08 -9.85
CA PHE A 108 6.38 -4.51 -8.67
C PHE A 108 4.93 -4.20 -9.03
N CYS A 109 4.02 -4.87 -8.38
CA CYS A 109 2.60 -4.66 -8.61
C CYS A 109 2.00 -4.02 -7.37
N LEU A 110 1.77 -2.71 -7.44
CA LEU A 110 0.94 -1.99 -6.48
C LEU A 110 -0.46 -1.90 -7.07
N ILE A 111 -1.44 -2.31 -6.31
CA ILE A 111 -2.85 -2.17 -6.66
C ILE A 111 -3.52 -1.35 -5.56
N GLU A 112 -4.15 -0.27 -5.98
CA GLU A 112 -5.00 0.57 -5.13
C GLU A 112 -6.40 0.54 -5.72
N LEU A 113 -7.32 -0.08 -5.01
CA LEU A 113 -8.71 -0.22 -5.44
C LEU A 113 -9.65 0.13 -4.32
N ASN A 114 -10.86 0.57 -4.68
CA ASN A 114 -11.97 0.62 -3.76
C ASN A 114 -13.05 -0.40 -4.16
N GLY A 115 -13.64 -0.97 -3.17
CA GLY A 115 -14.80 -1.84 -3.30
C GLY A 115 -16.10 -1.07 -3.07
N PRO A 116 -17.19 -1.79 -2.83
CA PRO A 116 -18.51 -1.21 -2.64
C PRO A 116 -18.57 -0.16 -1.54
N GLY A 117 -19.15 0.98 -1.88
CA GLY A 117 -19.25 2.13 -0.98
C GLY A 117 -18.00 3.00 -0.93
N GLY A 118 -17.02 2.78 -1.85
CA GLY A 118 -15.89 3.67 -2.04
C GLY A 118 -14.71 3.47 -1.09
N TYR A 119 -14.71 2.43 -0.25
CA TYR A 119 -13.61 2.19 0.72
C TYR A 119 -12.41 1.56 0.07
N TYR A 120 -11.26 2.18 0.26
CA TYR A 120 -9.99 1.78 -0.33
C TYR A 120 -9.32 0.62 0.40
N SER A 121 -8.55 -0.11 -0.37
CA SER A 121 -7.52 -1.04 0.08
C SER A 121 -6.35 -0.96 -0.89
N GLU A 122 -5.14 -1.19 -0.39
CA GLU A 122 -3.94 -1.25 -1.22
C GLU A 122 -3.07 -2.43 -0.85
N ALA A 123 -2.42 -3.00 -1.83
CA ALA A 123 -1.41 -4.02 -1.59
C ALA A 123 -0.33 -3.94 -2.67
N LEU A 124 0.91 -4.23 -2.27
CA LEU A 124 2.02 -4.36 -3.20
C LEU A 124 2.70 -5.71 -3.00
N ARG A 125 2.94 -6.39 -4.11
CA ARG A 125 3.78 -7.60 -4.14
C ARG A 125 4.81 -7.50 -5.25
N THR A 126 5.95 -8.11 -5.01
CA THR A 126 6.95 -8.32 -6.05
C THR A 126 6.70 -9.67 -6.71
N LEU A 127 6.53 -9.68 -8.02
CA LEU A 127 6.37 -10.89 -8.82
C LEU A 127 7.60 -11.10 -9.68
N VAL A 128 7.96 -12.36 -9.95
CA VAL A 128 9.11 -12.71 -10.80
C VAL A 128 8.73 -13.82 -11.76
N LEU A 129 9.16 -13.70 -13.02
CA LEU A 129 9.05 -14.75 -14.03
C LEU A 129 10.25 -15.69 -13.94
N GLY A 130 10.03 -16.87 -13.36
CA GLY A 130 11.07 -17.86 -13.14
C GLY A 130 11.88 -17.63 -11.87
N GLU A 131 13.14 -18.04 -11.86
CA GLU A 131 13.99 -18.00 -10.66
C GLU A 131 14.48 -16.57 -10.36
N PRO A 132 14.15 -16.02 -9.17
CA PRO A 132 14.58 -14.67 -8.79
C PRO A 132 16.06 -14.63 -8.41
N PRO A 133 16.79 -13.56 -8.76
CA PRO A 133 18.12 -13.31 -8.21
C PRO A 133 18.10 -13.22 -6.68
N LYS A 134 19.16 -13.74 -6.03
CA LYS A 134 19.22 -13.83 -4.57
C LYS A 134 19.07 -12.48 -3.86
N GLU A 135 19.65 -11.43 -4.42
CA GLU A 135 19.57 -10.08 -3.88
C GLU A 135 18.14 -9.53 -3.88
N TYR A 136 17.31 -9.91 -4.87
CA TYR A 136 15.89 -9.52 -4.89
C TYR A 136 15.07 -10.28 -3.87
N VAL A 137 15.37 -11.58 -3.69
CA VAL A 137 14.74 -12.37 -2.62
C VAL A 137 15.04 -11.76 -1.26
N GLN A 138 16.31 -11.41 -1.02
CA GLN A 138 16.75 -10.81 0.24
C GLN A 138 16.08 -9.46 0.49
N ALA A 139 16.01 -8.58 -0.53
CA ALA A 139 15.37 -7.28 -0.38
C ALA A 139 13.86 -7.41 -0.12
N ALA A 140 13.16 -8.28 -0.86
CA ALA A 140 11.73 -8.53 -0.64
C ALA A 140 11.45 -9.13 0.74
N ASP A 141 12.27 -10.08 1.19
CA ASP A 141 12.19 -10.69 2.52
C ASP A 141 12.46 -9.66 3.63
N THR A 142 13.43 -8.77 3.43
CA THR A 142 13.72 -7.69 4.39
C THR A 142 12.55 -6.72 4.49
N ALA A 143 11.95 -6.31 3.37
CA ALA A 143 10.78 -5.44 3.40
C ALA A 143 9.57 -6.13 4.08
N ALA A 144 9.34 -7.40 3.80
CA ALA A 144 8.27 -8.18 4.45
C ALA A 144 8.48 -8.30 5.96
N LYS A 145 9.69 -8.61 6.42
CA LYS A 145 10.03 -8.68 7.85
C LYS A 145 9.96 -7.32 8.54
N CYS A 146 10.33 -6.24 7.83
CA CYS A 146 10.15 -4.89 8.35
C CYS A 146 8.66 -4.59 8.55
N LEU A 147 7.81 -4.97 7.60
CA LEU A 147 6.36 -4.83 7.72
C LEU A 147 5.82 -5.61 8.94
N ASP A 148 6.28 -6.83 9.17
CA ASP A 148 5.89 -7.64 10.32
C ASP A 148 6.36 -7.02 11.65
N LEU A 149 7.57 -6.45 11.68
CA LEU A 149 8.07 -5.69 12.85
C LEU A 149 7.14 -4.51 13.14
N ILE A 150 6.83 -3.70 12.15
CA ILE A 150 5.95 -2.54 12.32
C ILE A 150 4.55 -2.99 12.77
N ALA A 151 4.01 -4.04 12.18
CA ALA A 151 2.74 -4.62 12.60
C ALA A 151 2.74 -5.02 14.09
N SER A 152 3.83 -5.61 14.58
CA SER A 152 3.97 -5.98 16.00
C SER A 152 3.95 -4.79 16.97
N MET A 153 4.25 -3.59 16.48
CA MET A 153 4.26 -2.35 17.26
C MET A 153 2.93 -1.59 17.20
N MET A 154 2.09 -1.89 16.20
CA MET A 154 0.82 -1.20 15.99
C MET A 154 -0.24 -1.67 16.99
N LYS A 155 -0.66 -0.74 17.85
CA LYS A 155 -1.74 -0.91 18.84
C LYS A 155 -2.26 0.46 19.27
N PRO A 156 -3.40 0.56 19.96
CA PRO A 156 -3.85 1.83 20.50
C PRO A 156 -2.78 2.51 21.35
N GLY A 157 -2.57 3.81 21.11
CA GLY A 157 -1.53 4.63 21.76
C GLY A 157 -0.15 4.59 21.08
N ALA A 158 0.09 3.73 20.09
CA ALA A 158 1.35 3.74 19.34
C ALA A 158 1.48 5.06 18.55
N LYS A 159 2.68 5.65 18.64
CA LYS A 159 2.96 6.93 17.97
C LYS A 159 3.58 6.70 16.60
N CYS A 160 3.06 7.36 15.58
CA CYS A 160 3.58 7.25 14.21
C CYS A 160 5.07 7.62 14.06
N PRO A 161 5.62 8.64 14.76
CA PRO A 161 7.06 8.89 14.77
C PRO A 161 7.91 7.72 15.26
N ASP A 162 7.41 6.93 16.23
CA ASP A 162 8.14 5.77 16.74
C ASP A 162 8.16 4.63 15.73
N LEU A 163 7.04 4.41 15.03
CA LEU A 163 6.95 3.45 13.91
C LEU A 163 7.87 3.86 12.77
N PHE A 164 7.91 5.15 12.43
CA PHE A 164 8.81 5.68 11.40
C PHE A 164 10.28 5.45 11.75
N ARG A 165 10.65 5.73 12.99
CA ARG A 165 12.01 5.49 13.48
C ARG A 165 12.37 4.00 13.43
N ALA A 166 11.50 3.11 13.92
CA ALA A 166 11.74 1.67 13.94
C ALA A 166 11.89 1.11 12.53
N ASN A 167 11.08 1.58 11.56
CA ASN A 167 11.22 1.22 10.15
C ASN A 167 12.63 1.55 9.64
N ASN A 168 13.10 2.77 9.88
CA ASN A 168 14.39 3.22 9.38
C ASN A 168 15.57 2.55 10.08
N GLU A 169 15.50 2.34 11.39
CA GLU A 169 16.50 1.60 12.14
C GLU A 169 16.64 0.16 11.63
N TYR A 170 15.50 -0.49 11.34
CA TYR A 170 15.50 -1.84 10.79
C TYR A 170 16.12 -1.90 9.39
N LEU A 171 15.72 -1.02 8.49
CA LEU A 171 16.25 -0.98 7.12
C LEU A 171 17.75 -0.72 7.11
N VAL A 172 18.24 0.27 7.86
CA VAL A 172 19.66 0.61 7.96
C VAL A 172 20.47 -0.53 8.56
N ALA A 173 19.97 -1.20 9.59
CA ALA A 173 20.64 -2.35 10.21
C ALA A 173 20.80 -3.54 9.25
N HIS A 174 19.96 -3.60 8.19
CA HIS A 174 20.03 -4.63 7.14
C HIS A 174 20.72 -4.17 5.86
N GLY A 175 21.37 -2.98 5.89
CA GLY A 175 22.18 -2.48 4.77
C GLY A 175 21.39 -1.73 3.68
N TYR A 176 20.16 -1.32 3.97
CA TYR A 176 19.32 -0.55 3.07
C TYR A 176 19.25 0.93 3.46
N LEU A 177 18.84 1.76 2.52
CA LEU A 177 18.66 3.19 2.76
C LEU A 177 17.46 3.45 3.68
N PRO A 178 17.52 4.49 4.53
CA PRO A 178 16.35 4.89 5.30
C PRO A 178 15.27 5.47 4.38
N GLU A 179 14.01 5.28 4.74
CA GLU A 179 12.89 5.93 4.08
C GLU A 179 12.85 7.43 4.41
N GLY A 180 12.80 8.26 3.39
CA GLY A 180 12.73 9.72 3.51
C GLY A 180 11.32 10.27 3.31
N ARG A 181 10.36 9.42 2.93
CA ARG A 181 8.95 9.77 2.74
C ARG A 181 8.12 9.13 3.85
N LEU A 182 6.84 9.30 3.74
CA LEU A 182 5.89 8.50 4.49
C LEU A 182 5.92 7.04 3.99
N PHE A 183 5.97 6.09 4.93
CA PHE A 183 5.92 4.65 4.61
C PHE A 183 4.63 3.98 5.09
N GLY A 184 3.70 4.73 5.62
CA GLY A 184 2.38 4.27 6.03
C GLY A 184 1.45 5.43 6.30
N HIS A 185 0.17 5.20 6.17
CA HIS A 185 -0.87 6.21 6.33
C HIS A 185 -2.22 5.57 6.69
N GLY A 186 -3.10 6.37 7.26
CA GLY A 186 -4.52 6.03 7.34
C GLY A 186 -5.11 5.84 5.95
N GLN A 187 -6.13 5.00 5.87
CA GLN A 187 -6.86 4.74 4.65
C GLN A 187 -8.33 4.46 4.99
N GLY A 188 -9.22 4.69 4.06
CA GLY A 188 -10.64 4.46 4.25
C GLY A 188 -11.45 4.90 3.05
N TYR A 189 -12.30 5.90 3.22
CA TYR A 189 -13.04 6.50 2.11
C TYR A 189 -12.12 7.29 1.18
N ASP A 190 -11.05 7.90 1.71
CA ASP A 190 -9.97 8.41 0.89
C ASP A 190 -8.82 7.41 0.83
N MET A 191 -8.10 7.42 -0.29
CA MET A 191 -6.95 6.55 -0.51
C MET A 191 -5.82 6.82 0.48
N VAL A 192 -5.64 8.08 0.87
CA VAL A 192 -4.67 8.52 1.88
C VAL A 192 -5.37 9.40 2.90
N GLU A 193 -5.35 8.96 4.14
CA GLU A 193 -5.91 9.68 5.31
C GLU A 193 -4.83 9.81 6.39
N ARG A 194 -5.12 10.60 7.42
CA ARG A 194 -4.34 10.56 8.67
C ARG A 194 -4.69 9.31 9.49
N PRO A 195 -3.77 8.81 10.34
CA PRO A 195 -2.43 9.35 10.60
C PRO A 195 -1.44 9.06 9.47
N ALA A 196 -0.44 9.92 9.31
CA ALA A 196 0.70 9.69 8.43
C ALA A 196 1.89 9.12 9.24
N PHE A 197 2.55 8.09 8.77
CA PHE A 197 3.73 7.52 9.46
C PHE A 197 4.97 8.32 9.08
N VAL A 198 5.11 9.47 9.72
CA VAL A 198 6.20 10.45 9.55
C VAL A 198 6.60 11.04 10.91
N PRO A 199 7.81 11.63 11.03
CA PRO A 199 8.28 12.21 12.30
C PRO A 199 7.40 13.32 12.88
N ALA A 200 6.65 14.05 12.03
CA ALA A 200 5.84 15.20 12.45
C ALA A 200 4.38 14.84 12.80
N GLU A 201 3.97 13.57 12.66
CA GLU A 201 2.59 13.18 12.96
C GLU A 201 2.30 13.23 14.46
N THR A 202 1.20 13.88 14.82
CA THR A 202 0.76 14.05 16.20
C THR A 202 -0.35 13.08 16.61
N MET A 203 -1.08 12.52 15.64
CA MET A 203 -2.13 11.52 15.88
C MET A 203 -1.50 10.19 16.26
N ALA A 204 -1.90 9.63 17.41
CA ALA A 204 -1.54 8.28 17.80
C ALA A 204 -2.55 7.28 17.23
N LEU A 205 -2.13 6.02 17.05
CA LEU A 205 -3.04 4.96 16.63
C LEU A 205 -4.12 4.73 17.70
N ALA A 206 -5.33 4.46 17.24
CA ALA A 206 -6.48 4.11 18.08
C ALA A 206 -7.20 2.89 17.53
N GLU A 207 -7.97 2.21 18.37
CA GLU A 207 -8.82 1.10 17.95
C GLU A 207 -9.74 1.51 16.80
N ASN A 208 -9.96 0.62 15.85
CA ASN A 208 -10.72 0.81 14.62
C ASN A 208 -10.10 1.79 13.60
N MET A 209 -8.88 2.24 13.81
CA MET A 209 -8.12 2.87 12.71
C MET A 209 -7.72 1.81 11.68
N TYR A 210 -7.78 2.20 10.41
CA TYR A 210 -7.35 1.37 9.29
C TYR A 210 -6.19 2.04 8.57
N VAL A 211 -5.09 1.34 8.43
CA VAL A 211 -3.84 1.90 7.93
C VAL A 211 -3.19 1.02 6.86
N ALA A 212 -2.55 1.65 5.89
CA ALA A 212 -1.66 1.01 4.94
C ALA A 212 -0.21 1.19 5.39
N CYS A 213 0.62 0.16 5.24
CA CYS A 213 2.06 0.22 5.51
C CYS A 213 2.84 -0.37 4.36
N HIS A 214 3.85 0.36 3.87
CA HIS A 214 4.61 0.00 2.68
C HIS A 214 6.13 0.24 2.83
N PRO A 215 6.82 -0.48 3.74
CA PRO A 215 8.27 -0.42 3.86
C PRO A 215 8.95 -0.86 2.58
N GLY A 216 10.10 -0.22 2.28
CA GLY A 216 10.89 -0.51 1.09
C GLY A 216 12.37 -0.72 1.43
N ALA A 217 12.88 -1.91 1.16
CA ALA A 217 14.31 -2.23 1.25
C ALA A 217 15.00 -1.82 -0.06
N VAL A 218 15.64 -0.65 -0.06
CA VAL A 218 16.27 -0.04 -1.24
C VAL A 218 17.74 0.24 -0.94
N ASP A 219 18.67 -0.22 -1.80
CA ASP A 219 20.10 0.05 -1.65
C ASP A 219 20.69 0.87 -2.83
N GLY A 220 19.84 1.36 -3.74
CA GLY A 220 20.22 2.07 -4.96
C GLY A 220 20.39 1.19 -6.19
N LYS A 221 20.45 -0.15 -6.03
CA LYS A 221 20.54 -1.14 -7.11
C LYS A 221 19.37 -2.11 -7.08
N VAL A 222 18.99 -2.53 -5.89
CA VAL A 222 17.93 -3.49 -5.65
C VAL A 222 16.82 -2.83 -4.87
N VAL A 223 15.60 -3.20 -5.18
CA VAL A 223 14.39 -2.73 -4.50
C VAL A 223 13.55 -3.92 -4.11
N GLY A 224 13.28 -4.07 -2.83
CA GLY A 224 12.27 -4.96 -2.28
C GLY A 224 11.16 -4.14 -1.64
N LEU A 225 9.92 -4.40 -2.01
CA LEU A 225 8.76 -3.68 -1.50
C LEU A 225 7.74 -4.64 -0.92
N ALA A 226 7.10 -4.24 0.16
CA ALA A 226 5.94 -4.90 0.71
C ALA A 226 4.90 -3.86 1.08
N CYS A 227 3.62 -4.12 0.80
CA CYS A 227 2.52 -3.27 1.24
C CYS A 227 1.35 -4.13 1.69
N SER A 228 0.80 -3.83 2.83
CA SER A 228 -0.43 -4.44 3.34
C SER A 228 -1.20 -3.48 4.22
N ASN A 229 -2.49 -3.76 4.36
CA ASN A 229 -3.37 -2.99 5.22
C ASN A 229 -3.62 -3.68 6.55
N PHE A 230 -3.76 -2.87 7.58
CA PHE A 230 -3.98 -3.30 8.95
C PHE A 230 -5.14 -2.55 9.59
N LEU A 231 -5.98 -3.29 10.29
CA LEU A 231 -6.99 -2.75 11.18
C LEU A 231 -6.42 -2.76 12.60
N ILE A 232 -6.44 -1.62 13.28
CA ILE A 232 -6.01 -1.53 14.68
C ILE A 232 -7.11 -2.12 15.55
N THR A 233 -6.75 -3.12 16.33
CA THR A 233 -7.64 -3.80 17.29
C THR A 233 -7.41 -3.29 18.70
N LYS A 234 -8.18 -3.77 19.67
CA LYS A 234 -8.07 -3.40 21.07
C LYS A 234 -6.64 -3.56 21.63
N ASP A 235 -5.92 -4.63 21.25
CA ASP A 235 -4.63 -5.00 21.85
C ASP A 235 -3.46 -5.06 20.85
N GLY A 236 -3.71 -4.78 19.56
CA GLY A 236 -2.70 -4.89 18.50
C GLY A 236 -3.23 -4.43 17.16
N CYS A 237 -2.92 -5.18 16.10
CA CYS A 237 -3.51 -5.00 14.78
C CYS A 237 -3.77 -6.33 14.09
N GLU A 238 -4.67 -6.31 13.12
CA GLU A 238 -5.03 -7.42 12.24
C GLU A 238 -4.68 -7.04 10.81
N ARG A 239 -3.94 -7.89 10.10
CA ARG A 239 -3.75 -7.73 8.66
C ARG A 239 -5.02 -8.15 7.93
N VAL A 240 -5.56 -7.26 7.10
CA VAL A 240 -6.89 -7.46 6.48
C VAL A 240 -6.80 -8.31 5.23
N THR A 241 -5.66 -8.28 4.50
CA THR A 241 -5.39 -9.13 3.34
C THR A 241 -4.75 -10.45 3.75
N THR A 242 -5.08 -11.54 3.06
CA THR A 242 -4.55 -12.89 3.32
C THR A 242 -3.37 -13.27 2.42
N THR A 243 -3.21 -12.58 1.29
CA THR A 243 -2.07 -12.78 0.37
C THR A 243 -0.74 -12.64 1.12
N PRO A 244 0.15 -13.66 1.12
CA PRO A 244 1.42 -13.60 1.81
C PRO A 244 2.24 -12.36 1.41
N ASN A 245 2.97 -11.79 2.36
CA ASN A 245 4.00 -10.78 2.05
C ASN A 245 5.19 -11.47 1.36
N GLY A 246 5.90 -10.72 0.52
CA GLY A 246 7.09 -11.20 -0.14
C GLY A 246 6.91 -11.45 -1.63
N LEU A 247 7.71 -12.35 -2.16
CA LEU A 247 7.83 -12.64 -3.59
C LEU A 247 6.78 -13.64 -4.06
N ILE A 248 6.18 -13.37 -5.22
CA ILE A 248 5.33 -14.33 -5.96
C ILE A 248 6.12 -14.78 -7.19
N ILE A 249 6.33 -16.07 -7.33
CA ILE A 249 6.97 -16.66 -8.51
C ILE A 249 5.89 -17.07 -9.50
N CYS A 250 6.01 -16.60 -10.74
CA CYS A 250 5.09 -16.85 -11.84
C CYS A 250 5.74 -17.67 -12.96
#